data_5fe2625441e5d18a7a258d364780c112
#
_entry.id   5fe2625441e5d18a7a258d364780c112
#
_cell.length_a   1.000
_cell.length_b   1.000
_cell.length_c   1.000
_cell.angle_alpha   90.00
_cell.angle_beta   90.00
_cell.angle_gamma   90.00
#
_symmetry.space_group_name_H-M   'P 1'
#
loop_
_entity.id
_entity.type
_entity.pdbx_description
1 polymer ?
#
loop_
_entity_poly.entity_id
_entity_poly.type
_entity_poly.pdbx_seq_one_letter_code
_entity_poly.pdbx_strand_id
1 'polypeptide(L)'
;IFGPMLGGLLGESNIRLPFFAAAGLSLVNWLYGYFVLPESLPKDRRTPFDLRKANPFAALAGLTQVKSIGPLVAVFALTNLAQFILHTTWVLYTETRFSWSPRDNGIALFTVGVAAAVMQAGLLGLLLKRFSEPTVALLGLAVGAIGFVLYGLATQGWMMYAIILATLLSGAAAPAMQGIVSKAVDATKQGITMGALSGLASVMQIAAPLIGTAVFAQVAHLSPGDWRIGATFFLSAALQVASLVLAWRALRR
;
A
#
# COMPACT_ATOMS: atom_id res chain seq x y z
N ILE A 1 4.72 -11.49 -4.89
CA ILE A 1 3.60 -12.45 -4.84
C ILE A 1 4.01 -13.67 -4.01
N PHE A 2 5.11 -14.35 -4.33
CA PHE A 2 5.54 -15.58 -3.66
C PHE A 2 6.20 -15.34 -2.28
N GLY A 3 6.71 -14.15 -2.00
CA GLY A 3 7.42 -13.82 -0.74
C GLY A 3 6.61 -14.16 0.52
N PRO A 4 5.40 -13.65 0.70
CA PRO A 4 4.59 -13.94 1.88
C PRO A 4 4.24 -15.41 2.04
N MET A 5 3.95 -16.12 0.95
CA MET A 5 3.67 -17.56 0.95
C MET A 5 4.88 -18.37 1.41
N LEU A 6 6.05 -18.12 0.80
CA LEU A 6 7.29 -18.75 1.19
C LEU A 6 7.68 -18.41 2.64
N GLY A 7 7.48 -17.14 3.01
CA GLY A 7 7.70 -16.68 4.39
C GLY A 7 6.82 -17.40 5.40
N GLY A 8 5.54 -17.61 5.10
CA GLY A 8 4.60 -18.34 5.94
C GLY A 8 4.95 -19.82 6.07
N LEU A 9 5.24 -20.49 4.94
CA LEU A 9 5.62 -21.92 4.93
C LEU A 9 6.94 -22.20 5.65
N LEU A 10 7.96 -21.39 5.40
CA LEU A 10 9.26 -21.53 6.08
C LEU A 10 9.17 -21.14 7.55
N GLY A 11 8.36 -20.11 7.88
CA GLY A 11 8.17 -19.62 9.23
C GLY A 11 7.44 -20.60 10.15
N GLU A 12 6.59 -21.47 9.59
CA GLU A 12 5.92 -22.53 10.34
C GLU A 12 6.92 -23.55 10.92
N SER A 13 7.96 -23.89 10.17
CA SER A 13 9.00 -24.82 10.63
C SER A 13 10.05 -24.14 11.51
N ASN A 14 10.48 -22.94 11.16
CA ASN A 14 11.40 -22.13 11.94
C ASN A 14 11.26 -20.65 11.54
N ILE A 15 10.95 -19.80 12.52
CA ILE A 15 10.73 -18.36 12.33
C ILE A 15 11.94 -17.62 11.73
N ARG A 16 13.14 -18.18 11.79
CA ARG A 16 14.37 -17.58 11.25
C ARG A 16 14.62 -17.95 9.78
N LEU A 17 14.06 -19.06 9.28
CA LEU A 17 14.29 -19.53 7.90
C LEU A 17 13.89 -18.51 6.84
N PRO A 18 12.75 -17.80 6.93
CA PRO A 18 12.40 -16.77 5.96
C PRO A 18 13.47 -15.69 5.81
N PHE A 19 14.10 -15.28 6.92
CA PHE A 19 15.15 -14.25 6.91
C PHE A 19 16.41 -14.73 6.20
N PHE A 20 16.83 -15.96 6.43
CA PHE A 20 17.99 -16.54 5.72
C PHE A 20 17.71 -16.74 4.24
N ALA A 21 16.50 -17.17 3.88
CA ALA A 21 16.08 -17.29 2.48
C ALA A 21 16.08 -15.92 1.79
N ALA A 22 15.51 -14.90 2.43
CA ALA A 22 15.51 -13.53 1.90
C ALA A 22 16.94 -12.97 1.77
N ALA A 23 17.81 -13.20 2.73
CA ALA A 23 19.22 -12.80 2.67
C ALA A 23 19.95 -13.46 1.51
N GLY A 24 19.76 -14.78 1.31
CA GLY A 24 20.34 -15.51 0.19
C GLY A 24 19.87 -14.98 -1.17
N LEU A 25 18.56 -14.75 -1.33
CA LEU A 25 17.99 -14.18 -2.55
C LEU A 25 18.50 -12.76 -2.82
N SER A 26 18.62 -11.94 -1.77
CA SER A 26 19.17 -10.59 -1.88
C SER A 26 20.63 -10.60 -2.31
N LEU A 27 21.43 -11.53 -1.77
CA LEU A 27 22.83 -11.72 -2.15
C LEU A 27 22.95 -12.14 -3.63
N VAL A 28 22.15 -13.11 -4.08
CA VAL A 28 22.11 -13.55 -5.48
C VAL A 28 21.72 -12.39 -6.40
N ASN A 29 20.69 -11.62 -6.03
CA ASN A 29 20.25 -10.46 -6.79
C ASN A 29 21.33 -9.36 -6.86
N TRP A 30 22.03 -9.12 -5.76
CA TRP A 30 23.15 -8.17 -5.72
C TRP A 30 24.30 -8.62 -6.62
N LEU A 31 24.70 -9.89 -6.55
CA LEU A 31 25.74 -10.46 -7.41
C LEU A 31 25.35 -10.38 -8.89
N TYR A 32 24.10 -10.71 -9.22
CA TYR A 32 23.58 -10.57 -10.57
C TYR A 32 23.64 -9.12 -11.05
N GLY A 33 23.19 -8.16 -10.21
CA GLY A 33 23.25 -6.75 -10.53
C GLY A 33 24.67 -6.24 -10.76
N TYR A 34 25.62 -6.71 -9.93
CA TYR A 34 27.02 -6.28 -10.01
C TYR A 34 27.76 -6.86 -11.23
N PHE A 35 27.53 -8.13 -11.57
CA PHE A 35 28.29 -8.81 -12.62
C PHE A 35 27.61 -8.82 -14.00
N VAL A 36 26.29 -8.72 -14.05
CA VAL A 36 25.51 -8.97 -15.30
C VAL A 36 24.83 -7.71 -15.82
N LEU A 37 24.34 -6.80 -14.94
CA LEU A 37 23.62 -5.63 -15.39
C LEU A 37 24.58 -4.53 -15.88
N PRO A 38 24.47 -4.12 -17.17
CA PRO A 38 25.20 -2.97 -17.66
C PRO A 38 24.61 -1.67 -17.08
N GLU A 39 25.47 -0.69 -16.87
CA GLU A 39 25.05 0.66 -16.47
C GLU A 39 24.22 1.32 -17.58
N SER A 40 22.95 1.59 -17.31
CA SER A 40 22.00 2.12 -18.29
C SER A 40 22.08 3.64 -18.47
N LEU A 41 22.69 4.38 -17.51
CA LEU A 41 22.79 5.83 -17.59
C LEU A 41 24.15 6.27 -18.19
N PRO A 42 24.17 6.88 -19.40
CA PRO A 42 25.37 7.42 -20.02
C PRO A 42 26.10 8.41 -19.10
N LYS A 43 27.43 8.41 -19.15
CA LYS A 43 28.29 9.25 -18.27
C LYS A 43 28.00 10.73 -18.37
N ASP A 44 27.68 11.22 -19.57
CA ASP A 44 27.34 12.60 -19.91
C ASP A 44 25.99 13.08 -19.32
N ARG A 45 25.12 12.16 -18.94
CA ARG A 45 23.80 12.46 -18.34
C ARG A 45 23.76 12.27 -16.83
N ARG A 46 24.88 11.90 -16.21
CA ARG A 46 24.97 11.72 -14.75
C ARG A 46 25.05 13.06 -14.06
N THR A 47 24.09 13.36 -13.21
CA THR A 47 24.14 14.52 -12.31
C THR A 47 24.94 14.18 -11.05
N PRO A 48 25.87 15.06 -10.59
CA PRO A 48 26.60 14.83 -9.35
C PRO A 48 25.61 14.76 -8.18
N PHE A 49 25.88 13.81 -7.27
CA PHE A 49 25.05 13.61 -6.07
C PHE A 49 25.22 14.81 -5.13
N ASP A 50 24.14 15.53 -4.84
CA ASP A 50 24.10 16.68 -3.95
C ASP A 50 23.15 16.39 -2.77
N LEU A 51 23.72 16.11 -1.59
CA LEU A 51 23.00 15.85 -0.36
C LEU A 51 22.03 17.00 0.02
N ARG A 52 22.36 18.25 -0.37
CA ARG A 52 21.51 19.42 -0.06
C ARG A 52 20.20 19.41 -0.84
N LYS A 53 20.20 18.76 -2.03
CA LYS A 53 19.00 18.58 -2.86
C LYS A 53 18.19 17.33 -2.48
N ALA A 54 18.77 16.42 -1.68
CA ALA A 54 18.14 15.18 -1.23
C ALA A 54 17.28 15.36 0.03
N ASN A 55 16.84 16.59 0.34
CA ASN A 55 15.99 16.85 1.49
C ASN A 55 14.52 16.48 1.18
N PRO A 56 13.98 15.39 1.77
CA PRO A 56 12.62 14.93 1.51
C PRO A 56 11.56 15.94 1.98
N PHE A 57 11.84 16.73 3.03
CA PHE A 57 10.93 17.75 3.52
C PHE A 57 10.84 18.94 2.55
N ALA A 58 11.95 19.33 1.93
CA ALA A 58 11.94 20.37 0.92
C ALA A 58 11.19 19.92 -0.34
N ALA A 59 11.33 18.65 -0.75
CA ALA A 59 10.59 18.08 -1.86
C ALA A 59 9.08 18.03 -1.58
N LEU A 60 8.67 17.64 -0.37
CA LEU A 60 7.26 17.68 0.08
C LEU A 60 6.71 19.11 0.12
N ALA A 61 7.47 20.08 0.66
CA ALA A 61 7.09 21.48 0.66
C ALA A 61 6.94 22.05 -0.76
N GLY A 62 7.78 21.61 -1.70
CA GLY A 62 7.64 21.96 -3.11
C GLY A 62 6.34 21.47 -3.75
N LEU A 63 5.85 20.27 -3.38
CA LEU A 63 4.58 19.73 -3.88
C LEU A 63 3.37 20.53 -3.40
N THR A 64 3.38 21.02 -2.16
CA THR A 64 2.26 21.79 -1.59
C THR A 64 2.13 23.18 -2.22
N GLN A 65 3.19 23.72 -2.82
CA GLN A 65 3.18 25.01 -3.51
C GLN A 65 2.47 24.95 -4.88
N VAL A 66 2.32 23.78 -5.47
CA VAL A 66 1.53 23.60 -6.69
C VAL A 66 0.06 23.47 -6.31
N LYS A 67 -0.68 24.58 -6.37
CA LYS A 67 -2.08 24.72 -5.92
C LYS A 67 -3.04 23.63 -6.42
N SER A 68 -2.79 23.05 -7.60
CA SER A 68 -3.63 21.99 -8.17
C SER A 68 -3.36 20.59 -7.60
N ILE A 69 -2.18 20.35 -6.98
CA ILE A 69 -1.73 19.00 -6.56
C ILE A 69 -1.91 18.79 -5.06
N GLY A 70 -1.95 19.85 -4.26
CA GLY A 70 -2.06 19.77 -2.79
C GLY A 70 -3.17 18.82 -2.29
N PRO A 71 -4.41 18.91 -2.79
CA PRO A 71 -5.48 17.98 -2.39
C PRO A 71 -5.17 16.53 -2.78
N LEU A 72 -4.53 16.27 -3.93
CA LEU A 72 -4.16 14.92 -4.37
C LEU A 72 -3.04 14.33 -3.51
N VAL A 73 -2.11 15.16 -3.01
CA VAL A 73 -1.08 14.75 -2.05
C VAL A 73 -1.72 14.31 -0.73
N ALA A 74 -2.74 15.03 -0.24
CA ALA A 74 -3.48 14.65 0.95
C ALA A 74 -4.24 13.32 0.76
N VAL A 75 -4.87 13.13 -0.40
CA VAL A 75 -5.52 11.86 -0.79
C VAL A 75 -4.50 10.72 -0.75
N PHE A 76 -3.32 10.93 -1.34
CA PHE A 76 -2.25 9.93 -1.36
C PHE A 76 -1.77 9.60 0.06
N ALA A 77 -1.57 10.61 0.92
CA ALA A 77 -1.15 10.40 2.31
C ALA A 77 -2.16 9.58 3.11
N LEU A 78 -3.45 9.96 3.06
CA LEU A 78 -4.52 9.27 3.80
C LEU A 78 -4.70 7.83 3.33
N THR A 79 -4.68 7.61 2.01
CA THR A 79 -4.78 6.26 1.44
C THR A 79 -3.60 5.38 1.86
N ASN A 80 -2.37 5.89 1.80
CA ASN A 80 -1.19 5.14 2.24
C ASN A 80 -1.22 4.87 3.75
N LEU A 81 -1.63 5.85 4.56
CA LEU A 81 -1.75 5.66 6.01
C LEU A 81 -2.76 4.54 6.33
N ALA A 82 -3.94 4.56 5.70
CA ALA A 82 -4.94 3.51 5.86
C ALA A 82 -4.40 2.12 5.49
N GLN A 83 -3.69 2.02 4.36
CA GLN A 83 -3.09 0.77 3.90
C GLN A 83 -1.98 0.27 4.82
N PHE A 84 -1.09 1.16 5.30
CA PHE A 84 -0.02 0.76 6.19
C PHE A 84 -0.53 0.38 7.59
N ILE A 85 -1.62 0.99 8.10
CA ILE A 85 -2.30 0.56 9.32
C ILE A 85 -2.80 -0.89 9.14
N LEU A 86 -3.49 -1.19 8.02
CA LEU A 86 -3.92 -2.56 7.70
C LEU A 86 -2.73 -3.52 7.70
N HIS A 87 -1.67 -3.21 6.96
CA HIS A 87 -0.50 -4.11 6.85
C HIS A 87 0.15 -4.38 8.21
N THR A 88 0.26 -3.36 9.05
CA THR A 88 0.90 -3.47 10.37
C THR A 88 0.06 -4.28 11.35
N THR A 89 -1.26 -4.14 11.30
CA THR A 89 -2.16 -4.78 12.27
C THR A 89 -2.77 -6.09 11.75
N TRP A 90 -2.51 -6.46 10.49
CA TRP A 90 -3.08 -7.65 9.86
C TRP A 90 -2.84 -8.92 10.66
N VAL A 91 -1.57 -9.24 10.95
CA VAL A 91 -1.21 -10.48 11.65
C VAL A 91 -1.75 -10.46 13.08
N LEU A 92 -1.65 -9.34 13.79
CA LEU A 92 -2.17 -9.19 15.14
C LEU A 92 -3.69 -9.45 15.19
N TYR A 93 -4.41 -8.87 14.23
CA TYR A 93 -5.86 -9.05 14.11
C TYR A 93 -6.25 -10.49 13.79
N THR A 94 -5.62 -11.09 12.77
CA THR A 94 -5.96 -12.44 12.32
C THR A 94 -5.61 -13.51 13.35
N GLU A 95 -4.52 -13.34 14.09
CA GLU A 95 -4.16 -14.18 15.21
C GLU A 95 -5.19 -14.07 16.35
N THR A 96 -5.51 -12.84 16.78
CA THR A 96 -6.47 -12.60 17.88
C THR A 96 -7.89 -13.02 17.51
N ARG A 97 -8.33 -12.76 16.27
CA ARG A 97 -9.72 -12.97 15.83
C ARG A 97 -10.00 -14.40 15.39
N PHE A 98 -9.05 -15.02 14.67
CA PHE A 98 -9.24 -16.30 13.99
C PHE A 98 -8.24 -17.37 14.42
N SER A 99 -7.27 -17.04 15.31
CA SER A 99 -6.16 -17.92 15.72
C SER A 99 -5.34 -18.41 14.52
N TRP A 100 -5.12 -17.53 13.53
CA TRP A 100 -4.37 -17.87 12.33
C TRP A 100 -2.89 -18.13 12.64
N SER A 101 -2.38 -19.20 12.05
CA SER A 101 -0.96 -19.54 12.04
C SER A 101 -0.15 -18.64 11.05
N PRO A 102 1.18 -18.66 11.12
CA PRO A 102 2.02 -18.02 10.09
C PRO A 102 1.71 -18.51 8.67
N ARG A 103 1.36 -19.80 8.52
CA ARG A 103 0.96 -20.41 7.25
C ARG A 103 -0.33 -19.78 6.72
N ASP A 104 -1.38 -19.65 7.56
CA ASP A 104 -2.66 -19.07 7.16
C ASP A 104 -2.47 -17.62 6.69
N ASN A 105 -1.67 -16.83 7.42
CA ASN A 105 -1.30 -15.49 7.04
C ASN A 105 -0.51 -15.45 5.72
N GLY A 106 0.42 -16.39 5.51
CA GLY A 106 1.18 -16.53 4.28
C GLY A 106 0.29 -16.79 3.06
N ILE A 107 -0.70 -17.69 3.20
CA ILE A 107 -1.66 -18.01 2.13
C ILE A 107 -2.56 -16.80 1.84
N ALA A 108 -3.03 -16.10 2.87
CA ALA A 108 -3.86 -14.92 2.68
C ALA A 108 -3.11 -13.80 1.95
N LEU A 109 -1.87 -13.51 2.35
CA LEU A 109 -1.03 -12.52 1.68
C LEU A 109 -0.61 -12.94 0.27
N PHE A 110 -0.44 -14.24 0.01
CA PHE A 110 -0.29 -14.76 -1.34
C PHE A 110 -1.53 -14.48 -2.20
N THR A 111 -2.73 -14.71 -1.64
CA THR A 111 -4.00 -14.40 -2.31
C THR A 111 -4.10 -12.92 -2.66
N VAL A 112 -3.73 -12.03 -1.73
CA VAL A 112 -3.62 -10.58 -1.99
C VAL A 112 -2.64 -10.30 -3.13
N GLY A 113 -1.48 -10.96 -3.15
CA GLY A 113 -0.48 -10.82 -4.21
C GLY A 113 -0.99 -11.27 -5.58
N VAL A 114 -1.72 -12.39 -5.65
CA VAL A 114 -2.36 -12.86 -6.89
C VAL A 114 -3.44 -11.88 -7.35
N ALA A 115 -4.29 -11.42 -6.41
CA ALA A 115 -5.32 -10.43 -6.69
C ALA A 115 -4.72 -9.12 -7.26
N ALA A 116 -3.62 -8.64 -6.66
CA ALA A 116 -2.91 -7.47 -7.14
C ALA A 116 -2.31 -7.68 -8.55
N ALA A 117 -1.76 -8.87 -8.83
CA ALA A 117 -1.23 -9.21 -10.16
C ALA A 117 -2.34 -9.23 -11.21
N VAL A 118 -3.48 -9.87 -10.92
CA VAL A 118 -4.65 -9.89 -11.81
C VAL A 118 -5.15 -8.47 -12.10
N MET A 119 -5.24 -7.64 -11.06
CA MET A 119 -5.64 -6.24 -11.21
C MET A 119 -4.67 -5.48 -12.11
N GLN A 120 -3.37 -5.54 -11.83
CA GLN A 120 -2.36 -4.74 -12.54
C GLN A 120 -2.04 -5.26 -13.94
N ALA A 121 -1.94 -6.58 -14.14
CA ALA A 121 -1.57 -7.16 -15.42
C ALA A 121 -2.73 -7.20 -16.45
N GLY A 122 -3.99 -7.23 -15.98
CA GLY A 122 -5.14 -7.39 -16.84
C GLY A 122 -6.23 -6.34 -16.66
N LEU A 123 -6.83 -6.30 -15.47
CA LEU A 123 -8.06 -5.54 -15.25
C LEU A 123 -7.84 -4.02 -15.30
N LEU A 124 -6.73 -3.50 -14.80
CA LEU A 124 -6.45 -2.06 -14.81
C LEU A 124 -6.44 -1.49 -16.23
N GLY A 125 -5.77 -2.18 -17.15
CA GLY A 125 -5.75 -1.75 -18.57
C GLY A 125 -7.13 -1.76 -19.21
N LEU A 126 -7.97 -2.76 -18.90
CA LEU A 126 -9.35 -2.82 -19.37
C LEU A 126 -10.23 -1.72 -18.79
N LEU A 127 -10.06 -1.44 -17.50
CA LEU A 127 -10.79 -0.37 -16.80
C LEU A 127 -10.43 1.00 -17.40
N LEU A 128 -9.14 1.28 -17.63
CA LEU A 128 -8.67 2.54 -18.19
C LEU A 128 -9.01 2.75 -19.68
N LYS A 129 -9.33 1.66 -20.41
CA LYS A 129 -9.89 1.76 -21.77
C LYS A 129 -11.37 2.18 -21.77
N ARG A 130 -12.11 1.86 -20.70
CA ARG A 130 -13.56 2.07 -20.62
C ARG A 130 -13.96 3.24 -19.72
N PHE A 131 -13.14 3.54 -18.72
CA PHE A 131 -13.40 4.60 -17.74
C PHE A 131 -12.21 5.56 -17.64
N SER A 132 -12.48 6.81 -17.30
CA SER A 132 -11.41 7.79 -17.04
C SER A 132 -10.62 7.45 -15.79
N GLU A 133 -9.33 7.85 -15.72
CA GLU A 133 -8.48 7.67 -14.53
C GLU A 133 -9.12 8.18 -13.24
N PRO A 134 -9.77 9.40 -13.23
CA PRO A 134 -10.49 9.86 -12.05
C PRO A 134 -11.61 8.92 -11.60
N THR A 135 -12.36 8.36 -12.53
CA THR A 135 -13.44 7.41 -12.21
C THR A 135 -12.90 6.14 -11.62
N VAL A 136 -11.84 5.58 -12.21
CA VAL A 136 -11.18 4.35 -11.70
C VAL A 136 -10.60 4.60 -10.30
N ALA A 137 -9.95 5.74 -10.07
CA ALA A 137 -9.42 6.12 -8.77
C ALA A 137 -10.53 6.21 -7.71
N LEU A 138 -11.63 6.92 -8.00
CA LEU A 138 -12.75 7.08 -7.06
C LEU A 138 -13.45 5.75 -6.75
N LEU A 139 -13.67 4.91 -7.76
CA LEU A 139 -14.24 3.57 -7.56
C LEU A 139 -13.32 2.69 -6.71
N GLY A 140 -12.01 2.72 -6.98
CA GLY A 140 -11.04 1.98 -6.19
C GLY A 140 -10.98 2.42 -4.73
N LEU A 141 -11.02 3.75 -4.48
CA LEU A 141 -11.09 4.30 -3.11
C LEU A 141 -12.39 3.91 -2.39
N ALA A 142 -13.53 3.95 -3.08
CA ALA A 142 -14.83 3.58 -2.50
C ALA A 142 -14.87 2.08 -2.15
N VAL A 143 -14.46 1.21 -3.07
CA VAL A 143 -14.38 -0.24 -2.84
C VAL A 143 -13.38 -0.54 -1.72
N GLY A 144 -12.26 0.18 -1.64
CA GLY A 144 -11.30 0.04 -0.55
C GLY A 144 -11.89 0.40 0.81
N ALA A 145 -12.67 1.49 0.90
CA ALA A 145 -13.35 1.87 2.13
C ALA A 145 -14.36 0.79 2.59
N ILE A 146 -15.14 0.25 1.66
CA ILE A 146 -16.05 -0.87 1.94
C ILE A 146 -15.25 -2.10 2.41
N GLY A 147 -14.15 -2.41 1.73
CA GLY A 147 -13.27 -3.53 2.09
C GLY A 147 -12.75 -3.43 3.52
N PHE A 148 -12.30 -2.26 3.95
CA PHE A 148 -11.85 -2.06 5.32
C PHE A 148 -12.98 -2.29 6.33
N VAL A 149 -14.20 -1.83 6.08
CA VAL A 149 -15.36 -2.11 6.95
C VAL A 149 -15.61 -3.61 7.02
N LEU A 150 -15.61 -4.29 5.88
CA LEU A 150 -15.87 -5.73 5.82
C LEU A 150 -14.79 -6.53 6.56
N TYR A 151 -13.50 -6.16 6.45
CA TYR A 151 -12.43 -6.78 7.23
C TYR A 151 -12.66 -6.63 8.73
N GLY A 152 -13.07 -5.45 9.20
CA GLY A 152 -13.35 -5.20 10.62
C GLY A 152 -14.56 -6.00 11.14
N LEU A 153 -15.54 -6.29 10.28
CA LEU A 153 -16.76 -7.04 10.61
C LEU A 153 -16.62 -8.55 10.40
N ALA A 154 -15.54 -9.04 9.77
CA ALA A 154 -15.35 -10.46 9.51
C ALA A 154 -15.35 -11.26 10.80
N THR A 155 -16.15 -12.34 10.85
CA THR A 155 -16.31 -13.24 12.00
C THR A 155 -15.65 -14.60 11.79
N GLN A 156 -15.30 -14.93 10.56
CA GLN A 156 -14.68 -16.21 10.20
C GLN A 156 -13.52 -15.99 9.22
N GLY A 157 -12.45 -16.79 9.34
CA GLY A 157 -11.24 -16.63 8.55
C GLY A 157 -11.45 -16.71 7.03
N TRP A 158 -12.37 -17.58 6.53
CA TRP A 158 -12.67 -17.66 5.10
C TRP A 158 -13.24 -16.36 4.51
N MET A 159 -13.92 -15.54 5.35
CA MET A 159 -14.45 -14.24 4.90
C MET A 159 -13.33 -13.29 4.45
N MET A 160 -12.13 -13.37 5.05
CA MET A 160 -10.99 -12.58 4.65
C MET A 160 -10.64 -12.80 3.17
N TYR A 161 -10.63 -14.07 2.72
CA TYR A 161 -10.38 -14.41 1.31
C TYR A 161 -11.49 -13.89 0.39
N ALA A 162 -12.74 -14.04 0.80
CA ALA A 162 -13.90 -13.53 0.05
C ALA A 162 -13.81 -12.00 -0.11
N ILE A 163 -13.44 -11.29 0.96
CA ILE A 163 -13.27 -9.81 0.93
C ILE A 163 -12.11 -9.42 0.02
N ILE A 164 -10.95 -10.11 0.07
CA ILE A 164 -9.82 -9.85 -0.83
C ILE A 164 -10.27 -9.91 -2.28
N LEU A 165 -11.02 -10.94 -2.66
CA LEU A 165 -11.50 -11.12 -4.03
C LEU A 165 -12.60 -10.11 -4.39
N ALA A 166 -13.56 -9.86 -3.49
CA ALA A 166 -14.65 -8.91 -3.72
C ALA A 166 -14.15 -7.45 -3.85
N THR A 167 -13.06 -7.12 -3.17
CA THR A 167 -12.48 -5.77 -3.17
C THR A 167 -11.29 -5.61 -4.12
N LEU A 168 -11.12 -6.51 -5.08
CA LEU A 168 -10.04 -6.51 -6.07
C LEU A 168 -9.85 -5.13 -6.75
N LEU A 169 -10.97 -4.43 -7.04
CA LEU A 169 -10.96 -3.11 -7.67
C LEU A 169 -10.25 -2.04 -6.83
N SER A 170 -10.15 -2.20 -5.52
CA SER A 170 -9.41 -1.28 -4.65
C SER A 170 -7.93 -1.15 -5.06
N GLY A 171 -7.34 -2.22 -5.61
CA GLY A 171 -5.97 -2.23 -6.13
C GLY A 171 -5.72 -1.31 -7.33
N ALA A 172 -6.78 -0.80 -7.97
CA ALA A 172 -6.66 0.16 -9.07
C ALA A 172 -6.49 1.61 -8.59
N ALA A 173 -6.82 1.92 -7.32
CA ALA A 173 -6.83 3.29 -6.81
C ALA A 173 -5.43 3.94 -6.86
N ALA A 174 -4.41 3.28 -6.32
CA ALA A 174 -3.06 3.82 -6.24
C ALA A 174 -2.43 4.08 -7.62
N PRO A 175 -2.41 3.12 -8.58
CA PRO A 175 -1.85 3.39 -9.90
C PRO A 175 -2.64 4.44 -10.68
N ALA A 176 -3.98 4.49 -10.56
CA ALA A 176 -4.79 5.53 -11.20
C ALA A 176 -4.46 6.92 -10.61
N MET A 177 -4.34 7.05 -9.28
CA MET A 177 -3.93 8.31 -8.64
C MET A 177 -2.51 8.73 -9.04
N GLN A 178 -1.55 7.79 -9.12
CA GLN A 178 -0.20 8.09 -9.61
C GLN A 178 -0.22 8.57 -11.06
N GLY A 179 -1.04 7.98 -11.92
CA GLY A 179 -1.25 8.43 -13.30
C GLY A 179 -1.75 9.86 -13.37
N ILE A 180 -2.77 10.22 -12.57
CA ILE A 180 -3.33 11.58 -12.50
C ILE A 180 -2.26 12.58 -12.06
N VAL A 181 -1.53 12.29 -10.97
CA VAL A 181 -0.47 13.16 -10.47
C VAL A 181 0.66 13.32 -11.48
N SER A 182 1.08 12.22 -12.13
CA SER A 182 2.13 12.22 -13.14
C SER A 182 1.79 13.11 -14.34
N LYS A 183 0.53 13.10 -14.78
CA LYS A 183 0.04 13.94 -15.90
C LYS A 183 -0.19 15.40 -15.51
N ALA A 184 -0.34 15.68 -14.23
CA ALA A 184 -0.56 17.05 -13.72
C ALA A 184 0.74 17.85 -13.54
N VAL A 185 1.91 17.25 -13.74
CA VAL A 185 3.22 17.90 -13.61
C VAL A 185 4.01 17.83 -14.91
N ASP A 186 4.83 18.86 -15.13
CA ASP A 186 5.75 18.89 -16.26
C ASP A 186 6.73 17.71 -16.20
N ALA A 187 7.13 17.19 -17.37
CA ALA A 187 8.07 16.06 -17.49
C ALA A 187 9.40 16.29 -16.74
N THR A 188 9.86 17.53 -16.67
CA THR A 188 11.07 17.93 -15.95
C THR A 188 10.94 17.82 -14.42
N LYS A 189 9.73 17.90 -13.88
CA LYS A 189 9.43 17.84 -12.44
C LYS A 189 8.89 16.47 -11.99
N GLN A 190 8.63 15.58 -12.94
CA GLN A 190 8.00 14.28 -12.66
C GLN A 190 8.82 13.43 -11.70
N GLY A 191 10.15 13.37 -11.87
CA GLY A 191 11.04 12.63 -10.96
C GLY A 191 11.02 13.18 -9.53
N ILE A 192 11.07 14.52 -9.38
CA ILE A 192 10.99 15.16 -8.05
C ILE A 192 9.64 14.89 -7.40
N THR A 193 8.55 14.96 -8.16
CA THR A 193 7.19 14.71 -7.67
C THR A 193 7.01 13.26 -7.22
N MET A 194 7.45 12.29 -8.01
CA MET A 194 7.38 10.87 -7.65
C MET A 194 8.27 10.55 -6.45
N GLY A 195 9.47 11.15 -6.37
CA GLY A 195 10.34 11.03 -5.20
C GLY A 195 9.71 11.60 -3.92
N ALA A 196 9.04 12.74 -4.01
CA ALA A 196 8.33 13.35 -2.89
C ALA A 196 7.12 12.52 -2.43
N LEU A 197 6.34 11.94 -3.36
CA LEU A 197 5.26 11.00 -3.02
C LEU A 197 5.80 9.74 -2.34
N SER A 198 6.94 9.20 -2.80
CA SER A 198 7.60 8.07 -2.14
C SER A 198 8.09 8.42 -0.73
N GLY A 199 8.64 9.62 -0.55
CA GLY A 199 9.02 10.14 0.76
C GLY A 199 7.81 10.28 1.70
N LEU A 200 6.69 10.79 1.19
CA LEU A 200 5.44 10.90 1.94
C LEU A 200 4.91 9.51 2.35
N ALA A 201 4.95 8.53 1.44
CA ALA A 201 4.58 7.15 1.74
C ALA A 201 5.47 6.57 2.86
N SER A 202 6.78 6.86 2.85
CA SER A 202 7.69 6.43 3.93
C SER A 202 7.33 7.05 5.28
N VAL A 203 6.94 8.33 5.33
CA VAL A 203 6.44 8.98 6.56
C VAL A 203 5.16 8.29 7.06
N MET A 204 4.23 7.98 6.16
CA MET A 204 3.00 7.26 6.53
C MET A 204 3.31 5.83 7.02
N GLN A 205 4.31 5.17 6.43
CA GLN A 205 4.77 3.85 6.86
C GLN A 205 5.38 3.86 8.27
N ILE A 206 6.03 4.94 8.67
CA ILE A 206 6.55 5.13 10.03
C ILE A 206 5.41 5.45 11.02
N ALA A 207 4.46 6.29 10.63
CA ALA A 207 3.34 6.68 11.48
C ALA A 207 2.32 5.55 11.70
N ALA A 208 2.09 4.72 10.69
CA ALA A 208 1.06 3.69 10.72
C ALA A 208 1.20 2.66 11.86
N PRO A 209 2.40 2.10 12.15
CA PRO A 209 2.57 1.22 13.30
C PRO A 209 2.20 1.89 14.62
N LEU A 210 2.64 3.14 14.82
CA LEU A 210 2.39 3.89 16.06
C LEU A 210 0.88 4.07 16.30
N ILE A 211 0.15 4.41 15.24
CA ILE A 211 -1.31 4.62 15.30
C ILE A 211 -2.03 3.28 15.38
N GLY A 212 -1.73 2.37 14.47
CA GLY A 212 -2.42 1.09 14.33
C GLY A 212 -2.27 0.19 15.54
N THR A 213 -1.05 0.02 16.04
CA THR A 213 -0.82 -0.82 17.23
C THR A 213 -1.38 -0.20 18.50
N ALA A 214 -1.34 1.14 18.65
CA ALA A 214 -1.96 1.83 19.79
C ALA A 214 -3.48 1.64 19.82
N VAL A 215 -4.15 1.72 18.66
CA VAL A 215 -5.59 1.45 18.56
C VAL A 215 -5.89 -0.04 18.81
N PHE A 216 -5.09 -0.94 18.23
CA PHE A 216 -5.28 -2.37 18.42
C PHE A 216 -5.09 -2.79 19.87
N ALA A 217 -4.09 -2.24 20.58
CA ALA A 217 -3.83 -2.54 21.98
C ALA A 217 -5.04 -2.25 22.91
N GLN A 218 -5.88 -1.27 22.55
CA GLN A 218 -7.08 -0.94 23.34
C GLN A 218 -8.18 -2.00 23.20
N VAL A 219 -8.14 -2.83 22.17
CA VAL A 219 -9.19 -3.81 21.88
C VAL A 219 -8.69 -5.27 21.89
N ALA A 220 -7.38 -5.49 21.96
CA ALA A 220 -6.76 -6.81 21.93
C ALA A 220 -7.17 -7.73 23.09
N HIS A 221 -7.63 -7.17 24.20
CA HIS A 221 -8.11 -7.90 25.37
C HIS A 221 -9.57 -8.40 25.25
N LEU A 222 -10.28 -7.96 24.21
CA LEU A 222 -11.68 -8.34 23.99
C LEU A 222 -11.81 -9.79 23.47
N SER A 223 -12.98 -10.38 23.65
CA SER A 223 -13.23 -11.73 23.13
C SER A 223 -13.19 -11.75 21.60
N PRO A 224 -12.73 -12.85 20.97
CA PRO A 224 -12.64 -12.96 19.50
C PRO A 224 -13.94 -12.66 18.74
N GLY A 225 -15.12 -12.83 19.37
CA GLY A 225 -16.43 -12.50 18.80
C GLY A 225 -16.78 -11.01 18.80
N ASP A 226 -16.05 -10.17 19.53
CA ASP A 226 -16.38 -8.75 19.66
C ASP A 226 -16.00 -7.97 18.39
N TRP A 227 -16.96 -7.24 17.81
CA TRP A 227 -16.74 -6.45 16.60
C TRP A 227 -15.71 -5.33 16.78
N ARG A 228 -15.51 -4.86 18.01
CA ARG A 228 -14.55 -3.79 18.34
C ARG A 228 -13.09 -4.19 18.06
N ILE A 229 -12.77 -5.49 18.00
CA ILE A 229 -11.44 -5.95 17.58
C ILE A 229 -11.09 -5.42 16.18
N GLY A 230 -12.06 -5.16 15.32
CA GLY A 230 -11.91 -4.52 14.02
C GLY A 230 -11.62 -3.01 14.04
N ALA A 231 -11.39 -2.38 15.20
CA ALA A 231 -11.22 -0.92 15.35
C ALA A 231 -10.16 -0.33 14.42
N THR A 232 -9.04 -1.03 14.18
CA THR A 232 -7.97 -0.58 13.27
C THR A 232 -8.45 -0.53 11.82
N PHE A 233 -9.28 -1.47 11.41
CA PHE A 233 -9.88 -1.47 10.08
C PHE A 233 -10.97 -0.41 9.93
N PHE A 234 -11.74 -0.13 10.98
CA PHE A 234 -12.70 0.97 10.97
C PHE A 234 -12.01 2.33 10.91
N LEU A 235 -10.86 2.50 11.58
CA LEU A 235 -10.01 3.68 11.43
C LEU A 235 -9.51 3.80 9.99
N SER A 236 -9.00 2.72 9.40
CA SER A 236 -8.56 2.69 8.00
C SER A 236 -9.70 3.02 7.04
N ALA A 237 -10.93 2.54 7.31
CA ALA A 237 -12.11 2.88 6.54
C ALA A 237 -12.44 4.38 6.63
N ALA A 238 -12.36 4.99 7.82
CA ALA A 238 -12.61 6.41 8.01
C ALA A 238 -11.58 7.27 7.24
N LEU A 239 -10.29 6.91 7.31
CA LEU A 239 -9.22 7.57 6.53
C LEU A 239 -9.46 7.42 5.02
N GLN A 240 -9.89 6.24 4.57
CA GLN A 240 -10.19 5.98 3.16
C GLN A 240 -11.41 6.76 2.68
N VAL A 241 -12.46 6.91 3.50
CA VAL A 241 -13.63 7.74 3.20
C VAL A 241 -13.22 9.21 3.12
N ALA A 242 -12.41 9.70 4.05
CA ALA A 242 -11.87 11.06 3.99
C ALA A 242 -11.06 11.29 2.71
N SER A 243 -10.21 10.32 2.34
CA SER A 243 -9.47 10.31 1.07
C SER A 243 -10.41 10.37 -0.13
N LEU A 244 -11.46 9.55 -0.16
CA LEU A 244 -12.47 9.52 -1.23
C LEU A 244 -13.18 10.88 -1.38
N VAL A 245 -13.61 11.51 -0.29
CA VAL A 245 -14.28 12.81 -0.30
C VAL A 245 -13.35 13.91 -0.83
N LEU A 246 -12.09 13.91 -0.41
CA LEU A 246 -11.08 14.85 -0.90
C LEU A 246 -10.79 14.64 -2.39
N ALA A 247 -10.62 13.39 -2.82
CA ALA A 247 -10.38 13.04 -4.22
C ALA A 247 -11.56 13.47 -5.09
N TRP A 248 -12.78 13.20 -4.66
CA TRP A 248 -13.99 13.60 -5.39
C TRP A 248 -14.10 15.12 -5.57
N ARG A 249 -13.79 15.90 -4.51
CA ARG A 249 -13.77 17.38 -4.59
C ARG A 249 -12.65 17.91 -5.48
N ALA A 250 -11.49 17.26 -5.47
CA ALA A 250 -10.34 17.69 -6.26
C ALA A 250 -10.48 17.37 -7.76
N LEU A 251 -11.10 16.22 -8.09
CA LEU A 251 -11.21 15.71 -9.47
C LEU A 251 -12.48 16.22 -10.21
N ARG A 252 -13.41 16.86 -9.51
CA ARG A 252 -14.57 17.53 -10.12
C ARG A 252 -14.30 18.98 -10.56
N ARG A 253 -13.18 19.56 -10.15
CA ARG A 253 -12.73 20.90 -10.57
C ARG A 253 -11.90 20.82 -11.84
#